data_81b9f720dc695f11fd64906d47395106
#
_entry.id   81b9f720dc695f11fd64906d47395106
#
_cell.length_a   1.000
_cell.length_b   1.000
_cell.length_c   1.000
_cell.angle_alpha   90.00
_cell.angle_beta   90.00
_cell.angle_gamma   90.00
#
_symmetry.space_group_name_H-M   'P 1'
#
loop_
_entity.id
_entity.type
_entity.pdbx_description
1 polymer ?
#
loop_
_entity_poly.entity_id
_entity_poly.type
_entity_poly.pdbx_seq_one_letter_code
_entity_poly.pdbx_strand_id
1 'polypeptide(L)'
;LSDIAMELSGDHLKCNVLSGEECKQLGMNAFMGVSQGSVEEPKLIHLSYKPNSEDSSIWYIGKAITFDSGGLSLKPSGGMVSMKGDMGGAASVISAIYAISKLGLNINIEALCLATENMPSGSAQRPSDVVKAMDGTFIEIENTDAEGRLTLADAITYAKTFNPKYI
;
A
#
# COMPACT_ATOMS: atom_id res chain seq x y z
N LEU A 1 -5.34 8.41 5.95
CA LEU A 1 -4.23 8.51 4.98
C LEU A 1 -4.73 8.96 3.61
N SER A 2 -5.76 8.34 3.07
CA SER A 2 -6.32 8.70 1.75
C SER A 2 -6.79 10.16 1.72
N ASP A 3 -7.50 10.62 2.74
CA ASP A 3 -8.01 11.99 2.81
C ASP A 3 -6.86 13.00 2.82
N ILE A 4 -5.81 12.74 3.61
CA ILE A 4 -4.60 13.58 3.62
C ILE A 4 -3.92 13.59 2.24
N ALA A 5 -3.81 12.43 1.58
CA ALA A 5 -3.22 12.36 0.25
C ALA A 5 -4.03 13.16 -0.78
N MET A 6 -5.37 13.10 -0.69
CA MET A 6 -6.26 13.90 -1.52
C MET A 6 -6.15 15.41 -1.22
N GLU A 7 -6.05 15.81 0.04
CA GLU A 7 -5.85 17.22 0.44
C GLU A 7 -4.52 17.79 -0.05
N LEU A 8 -3.46 16.96 -0.12
CA LEU A 8 -2.16 17.36 -0.64
C LEU A 8 -2.13 17.47 -2.17
N SER A 9 -3.10 16.89 -2.86
CA SER A 9 -3.19 16.91 -4.33
C SER A 9 -3.62 18.29 -4.86
N GLY A 10 -3.39 18.52 -6.15
CA GLY A 10 -3.71 19.77 -6.82
C GLY A 10 -3.29 19.75 -8.28
N ASP A 11 -3.02 20.92 -8.85
CA ASP A 11 -2.76 21.05 -10.29
C ASP A 11 -1.55 20.22 -10.77
N HIS A 12 -0.51 20.14 -9.95
CA HIS A 12 0.75 19.48 -10.30
C HIS A 12 0.90 18.09 -9.69
N LEU A 13 0.22 17.81 -8.57
CA LEU A 13 0.25 16.52 -7.88
C LEU A 13 -1.13 15.87 -7.96
N LYS A 14 -1.26 14.82 -8.75
CA LYS A 14 -2.52 14.08 -8.86
C LYS A 14 -2.60 13.00 -7.80
N CYS A 15 -3.78 12.77 -7.26
CA CYS A 15 -4.07 11.67 -6.34
C CYS A 15 -5.22 10.84 -6.89
N ASN A 16 -5.01 9.53 -6.98
CA ASN A 16 -6.03 8.54 -7.29
C ASN A 16 -6.14 7.57 -6.12
N VAL A 17 -7.35 7.32 -5.65
CA VAL A 17 -7.62 6.38 -4.55
C VAL A 17 -8.57 5.32 -5.08
N LEU A 18 -8.13 4.06 -5.05
CA LEU A 18 -8.95 2.91 -5.39
C LEU A 18 -9.52 2.28 -4.12
N SER A 19 -10.78 1.88 -4.19
CA SER A 19 -11.49 1.10 -3.17
C SER A 19 -10.98 -0.33 -3.09
N GLY A 20 -11.34 -1.03 -2.01
CA GLY A 20 -11.04 -2.46 -1.87
C GLY A 20 -11.63 -3.31 -3.00
N GLU A 21 -12.84 -2.98 -3.47
CA GLU A 21 -13.47 -3.70 -4.59
C GLU A 21 -12.69 -3.51 -5.89
N GLU A 22 -12.22 -2.31 -6.19
CA GLU A 22 -11.38 -2.04 -7.37
C GLU A 22 -10.03 -2.78 -7.27
N CYS A 23 -9.41 -2.81 -6.08
CA CYS A 23 -8.19 -3.58 -5.84
C CYS A 23 -8.42 -5.08 -6.07
N LYS A 24 -9.56 -5.61 -5.64
CA LYS A 24 -9.95 -7.00 -5.86
C LYS A 24 -10.14 -7.31 -7.35
N GLN A 25 -10.76 -6.41 -8.12
CA GLN A 25 -10.92 -6.56 -9.58
C GLN A 25 -9.57 -6.56 -10.31
N LEU A 26 -8.56 -5.87 -9.77
CA LEU A 26 -7.18 -5.90 -10.24
C LEU A 26 -6.43 -7.18 -9.88
N GLY A 27 -7.03 -8.07 -9.07
CA GLY A 27 -6.42 -9.32 -8.63
C GLY A 27 -5.42 -9.17 -7.49
N MET A 28 -5.45 -8.07 -6.73
CA MET A 28 -4.57 -7.81 -5.58
C MET A 28 -4.96 -8.65 -4.35
N ASN A 29 -4.99 -9.99 -4.49
CA ASN A 29 -5.52 -10.82 -3.43
C ASN A 29 -4.55 -11.01 -2.25
N ALA A 30 -3.25 -10.78 -2.43
CA ALA A 30 -2.30 -10.78 -1.32
C ALA A 30 -2.59 -9.57 -0.38
N PHE A 31 -2.84 -8.39 -0.94
CA PHE A 31 -3.30 -7.21 -0.22
C PHE A 31 -4.68 -7.42 0.42
N MET A 32 -5.64 -7.94 -0.36
CA MET A 32 -7.00 -8.20 0.12
C MET A 32 -7.04 -9.24 1.24
N GLY A 33 -6.14 -10.23 1.22
CA GLY A 33 -5.99 -11.22 2.28
C GLY A 33 -5.62 -10.58 3.62
N VAL A 34 -4.73 -9.59 3.62
CA VAL A 34 -4.37 -8.83 4.83
C VAL A 34 -5.58 -8.07 5.38
N SER A 35 -6.37 -7.45 4.50
CA SER A 35 -7.47 -6.58 4.88
C SER A 35 -8.70 -7.30 5.46
N GLN A 36 -8.87 -8.59 5.14
CA GLN A 36 -10.15 -9.28 5.41
C GLN A 36 -10.48 -9.47 6.89
N GLY A 37 -9.52 -9.23 7.78
CA GLY A 37 -9.73 -9.24 9.23
C GLY A 37 -10.26 -7.94 9.81
N SER A 38 -10.15 -6.82 9.08
CA SER A 38 -10.61 -5.50 9.50
C SER A 38 -12.05 -5.22 9.05
N VAL A 39 -12.72 -4.33 9.76
CA VAL A 39 -14.00 -3.73 9.35
C VAL A 39 -13.78 -2.48 8.48
N GLU A 40 -12.58 -1.93 8.52
CA GLU A 40 -12.21 -0.75 7.73
C GLU A 40 -11.88 -1.15 6.28
N GLU A 41 -12.39 -0.37 5.33
CA GLU A 41 -12.16 -0.62 3.90
C GLU A 41 -10.70 -0.38 3.53
N PRO A 42 -10.01 -1.36 2.89
CA PRO A 42 -8.67 -1.14 2.37
C PRO A 42 -8.69 -0.18 1.18
N LYS A 43 -7.63 0.59 1.00
CA LYS A 43 -7.50 1.56 -0.09
C LYS A 43 -6.11 1.52 -0.71
N LEU A 44 -6.07 1.62 -2.05
CA LEU A 44 -4.84 1.93 -2.77
C LEU A 44 -4.77 3.44 -2.96
N ILE A 45 -3.67 4.04 -2.53
CA ILE A 45 -3.40 5.47 -2.68
C ILE A 45 -2.27 5.63 -3.68
N HIS A 46 -2.52 6.30 -4.79
CA HIS A 46 -1.55 6.55 -5.85
C HIS A 46 -1.43 8.05 -6.11
N LEU A 47 -0.27 8.61 -5.80
CA LEU A 47 0.09 9.99 -6.08
C LEU A 47 1.03 10.04 -7.28
N SER A 48 0.80 10.98 -8.19
CA SER A 48 1.55 11.15 -9.43
C SER A 48 1.99 12.59 -9.63
N TYR A 49 3.28 12.82 -9.75
CA TYR A 49 3.89 14.09 -10.13
C TYR A 49 4.70 13.91 -11.41
N LYS A 50 4.24 14.54 -12.50
CA LYS A 50 4.82 14.39 -13.85
C LYS A 50 4.99 15.75 -14.53
N PRO A 51 6.08 16.48 -14.23
CA PRO A 51 6.40 17.72 -14.94
C PRO A 51 6.80 17.46 -16.41
N ASN A 52 7.31 16.25 -16.73
CA ASN A 52 7.71 15.83 -18.07
C ASN A 52 6.84 14.68 -18.55
N SER A 53 6.05 14.89 -19.60
CA SER A 53 5.13 13.88 -20.13
C SER A 53 5.78 12.69 -20.82
N GLU A 54 7.04 12.84 -21.29
CA GLU A 54 7.72 11.84 -22.12
C GLU A 54 8.65 10.90 -21.34
N ASP A 55 9.03 11.26 -20.10
CA ASP A 55 9.96 10.48 -19.29
C ASP A 55 9.23 9.43 -18.45
N SER A 56 9.83 8.23 -18.34
CA SER A 56 9.37 7.20 -17.41
C SER A 56 9.59 7.64 -15.96
N SER A 57 8.69 7.22 -15.07
CA SER A 57 8.67 7.63 -13.67
C SER A 57 9.54 6.76 -12.77
N ILE A 58 10.01 7.34 -11.66
CA ILE A 58 10.53 6.61 -10.49
C ILE A 58 9.35 6.37 -9.54
N TRP A 59 9.21 5.15 -9.06
CA TRP A 59 8.16 4.75 -8.15
C TRP A 59 8.68 4.56 -6.73
N TYR A 60 8.05 5.21 -5.78
CA TYR A 60 8.23 4.96 -4.35
C TYR A 60 7.02 4.19 -3.83
N ILE A 61 7.27 3.06 -3.18
CA ILE A 61 6.23 2.24 -2.57
C ILE A 61 6.41 2.26 -1.06
N GLY A 62 5.37 2.66 -0.34
CA GLY A 62 5.38 2.78 1.11
C GLY A 62 4.44 1.80 1.79
N LYS A 63 4.93 1.05 2.78
CA LYS A 63 4.08 0.24 3.66
C LYS A 63 3.08 1.15 4.38
N ALA A 64 1.79 0.80 4.30
CA ALA A 64 0.68 1.62 4.77
C ALA A 64 -0.27 0.86 5.72
N ILE A 65 0.29 0.05 6.62
CA ILE A 65 -0.52 -0.65 7.62
C ILE A 65 -0.89 0.34 8.73
N THR A 66 -2.16 0.72 8.78
CA THR A 66 -2.64 1.78 9.68
C THR A 66 -2.78 1.33 11.12
N PHE A 67 -2.95 0.02 11.33
CA PHE A 67 -2.74 -0.66 12.60
C PHE A 67 -2.33 -2.11 12.35
N ASP A 68 -1.28 -2.57 13.01
CA ASP A 68 -0.81 -3.95 12.87
C ASP A 68 -0.88 -4.69 14.21
N SER A 69 -1.93 -5.50 14.37
CA SER A 69 -2.05 -6.42 15.50
C SER A 69 -1.25 -7.72 15.31
N GLY A 70 -0.74 -7.98 14.10
CA GLY A 70 -0.21 -9.27 13.66
C GLY A 70 -1.27 -10.20 13.06
N GLY A 71 -2.54 -9.83 13.09
CA GLY A 71 -3.64 -10.69 12.68
C GLY A 71 -3.79 -11.89 13.63
N LEU A 72 -4.04 -13.10 13.11
CA LEU A 72 -4.12 -14.31 13.95
C LEU A 72 -2.76 -14.71 14.55
N SER A 73 -1.64 -14.35 13.93
CA SER A 73 -0.30 -14.43 14.54
C SER A 73 -0.10 -13.22 15.45
N LEU A 74 -0.93 -13.12 16.48
CA LEU A 74 -1.13 -11.93 17.32
C LEU A 74 0.15 -11.50 18.04
N LYS A 75 0.48 -10.22 17.93
CA LYS A 75 1.59 -9.62 18.68
C LYS A 75 1.33 -9.64 20.19
N PRO A 76 2.35 -9.80 21.01
CA PRO A 76 2.24 -9.54 22.44
C PRO A 76 1.93 -8.06 22.70
N SER A 77 1.20 -7.75 23.80
CA SER A 77 0.75 -6.38 24.10
C SER A 77 1.85 -5.32 24.01
N GLY A 78 3.05 -5.60 24.52
CA GLY A 78 4.19 -4.67 24.46
C GLY A 78 4.67 -4.39 23.03
N GLY A 79 4.55 -5.35 22.12
CA GLY A 79 4.90 -5.18 20.71
C GLY A 79 3.82 -4.48 19.89
N MET A 80 2.59 -4.35 20.43
CA MET A 80 1.46 -3.78 19.71
C MET A 80 1.28 -2.26 19.92
N VAL A 81 1.82 -1.71 21.00
CA VAL A 81 1.55 -0.33 21.46
C VAL A 81 1.91 0.73 20.40
N SER A 82 2.99 0.51 19.63
CA SER A 82 3.46 1.46 18.62
C SER A 82 2.91 1.20 17.21
N MET A 83 2.04 0.22 17.03
CA MET A 83 1.64 -0.29 15.70
C MET A 83 0.67 0.61 14.91
N LYS A 84 0.21 1.73 15.48
CA LYS A 84 -0.36 2.85 14.71
C LYS A 84 0.68 3.53 13.81
N GLY A 85 1.97 3.36 14.11
CA GLY A 85 3.10 3.88 13.33
C GLY A 85 3.54 2.98 12.16
N ASP A 86 2.89 1.82 11.96
CA ASP A 86 3.29 0.85 10.92
C ASP A 86 2.94 1.29 9.48
N MET A 87 2.48 2.52 9.37
CA MET A 87 2.29 3.27 8.13
C MET A 87 3.42 4.29 7.86
N GLY A 88 4.51 4.22 8.60
CA GLY A 88 5.64 5.15 8.46
C GLY A 88 6.26 5.17 7.06
N GLY A 89 6.26 4.03 6.36
CA GLY A 89 6.66 3.94 4.95
C GLY A 89 5.78 4.82 4.06
N ALA A 90 4.45 4.72 4.20
CA ALA A 90 3.50 5.57 3.48
C ALA A 90 3.68 7.05 3.83
N ALA A 91 3.82 7.39 5.10
CA ALA A 91 4.07 8.77 5.53
C ALA A 91 5.32 9.35 4.84
N SER A 92 6.40 8.57 4.77
CA SER A 92 7.64 8.99 4.12
C SER A 92 7.47 9.24 2.63
N VAL A 93 6.85 8.31 1.88
CA VAL A 93 6.73 8.46 0.42
C VAL A 93 5.71 9.53 0.01
N ILE A 94 4.59 9.66 0.74
CA ILE A 94 3.60 10.72 0.51
C ILE A 94 4.22 12.10 0.77
N SER A 95 4.95 12.25 1.87
CA SER A 95 5.63 13.51 2.20
C SER A 95 6.73 13.85 1.20
N ALA A 96 7.48 12.85 0.73
CA ALA A 96 8.56 13.05 -0.24
C ALA A 96 8.01 13.52 -1.60
N ILE A 97 6.99 12.86 -2.16
CA ILE A 97 6.42 13.29 -3.44
C ILE A 97 5.77 14.68 -3.34
N TYR A 98 5.12 14.98 -2.21
CA TYR A 98 4.57 16.32 -1.96
C TYR A 98 5.67 17.38 -1.94
N ALA A 99 6.76 17.16 -1.20
CA ALA A 99 7.88 18.09 -1.16
C ALA A 99 8.52 18.29 -2.54
N ILE A 100 8.72 17.21 -3.31
CA ILE A 100 9.25 17.26 -4.67
C ILE A 100 8.35 18.09 -5.59
N SER A 101 7.04 17.89 -5.51
CA SER A 101 6.07 18.65 -6.30
C SER A 101 6.06 20.15 -5.94
N LYS A 102 6.19 20.48 -4.65
CA LYS A 102 6.27 21.90 -4.19
C LYS A 102 7.57 22.57 -4.56
N LEU A 103 8.67 21.84 -4.60
CA LEU A 103 9.97 22.35 -5.06
C LEU A 103 10.06 22.48 -6.58
N GLY A 104 9.09 21.97 -7.33
CA GLY A 104 9.08 22.02 -8.79
C GLY A 104 10.25 21.27 -9.43
N LEU A 105 10.71 20.17 -8.82
CA LEU A 105 11.84 19.40 -9.35
C LEU A 105 11.46 18.76 -10.67
N ASN A 106 12.37 18.82 -11.64
CA ASN A 106 12.16 18.29 -13.00
C ASN A 106 12.38 16.77 -13.06
N ILE A 107 11.54 16.01 -12.35
CA ILE A 107 11.60 14.55 -12.26
C ILE A 107 10.19 13.96 -12.15
N ASN A 108 9.90 12.93 -12.92
CA ASN A 108 8.63 12.20 -12.82
C ASN A 108 8.69 11.19 -11.67
N ILE A 109 7.78 11.33 -10.71
CA ILE A 109 7.69 10.46 -9.53
C ILE A 109 6.26 10.00 -9.32
N GLU A 110 6.13 8.75 -8.91
CA GLU A 110 4.90 8.14 -8.43
C GLU A 110 5.11 7.67 -6.98
N ALA A 111 4.11 7.83 -6.15
CA ALA A 111 4.07 7.25 -4.80
C ALA A 111 2.86 6.34 -4.67
N LEU A 112 3.08 5.10 -4.22
CA LEU A 112 2.05 4.08 -4.09
C LEU A 112 2.02 3.52 -2.67
N CYS A 113 0.83 3.48 -2.07
CA CYS A 113 0.60 2.96 -0.74
C CYS A 113 -0.68 2.11 -0.74
N LEU A 114 -0.59 0.85 -0.31
CA LEU A 114 -1.73 -0.02 -0.08
C LEU A 114 -2.07 0.02 1.40
N ALA A 115 -3.12 0.79 1.73
CA ALA A 115 -3.51 1.10 3.09
C ALA A 115 -4.57 0.14 3.61
N THR A 116 -4.28 -0.51 4.73
CA THR A 116 -5.21 -1.39 5.45
C THR A 116 -4.79 -1.55 6.90
N GLU A 117 -5.67 -2.12 7.72
CA GLU A 117 -5.30 -2.69 9.02
C GLU A 117 -5.03 -4.19 8.89
N ASN A 118 -4.19 -4.72 9.77
CA ASN A 118 -3.99 -6.17 9.98
C ASN A 118 -4.61 -6.57 11.32
N MET A 119 -5.84 -7.10 11.29
CA MET A 119 -6.64 -7.35 12.48
C MET A 119 -7.03 -8.84 12.63
N PRO A 120 -7.10 -9.35 13.87
CA PRO A 120 -7.67 -10.66 14.12
C PRO A 120 -9.19 -10.58 14.10
N SER A 121 -9.85 -11.49 13.42
CA SER A 121 -11.30 -11.63 13.43
C SER A 121 -11.72 -13.03 12.94
N GLY A 122 -13.00 -13.30 12.92
CA GLY A 122 -13.54 -14.55 12.35
C GLY A 122 -13.38 -14.66 10.83
N SER A 123 -13.11 -13.54 10.14
CA SER A 123 -12.83 -13.48 8.70
C SER A 123 -11.36 -13.31 8.35
N ALA A 124 -10.47 -13.15 9.36
CA ALA A 124 -9.06 -12.88 9.13
C ALA A 124 -8.35 -14.01 8.36
N GLN A 125 -7.35 -13.64 7.57
CA GLN A 125 -6.42 -14.57 6.95
C GLN A 125 -5.74 -15.45 8.00
N ARG A 126 -5.58 -16.73 7.69
CA ARG A 126 -5.03 -17.73 8.63
C ARG A 126 -3.66 -18.20 8.18
N PRO A 127 -2.78 -18.57 9.11
CA PRO A 127 -1.64 -19.42 8.76
C PRO A 127 -2.10 -20.66 7.97
N SER A 128 -1.34 -21.03 6.96
CA SER A 128 -1.61 -22.09 5.96
C SER A 128 -2.66 -21.74 4.88
N ASP A 129 -3.25 -20.55 4.91
CA ASP A 129 -4.02 -20.07 3.76
C ASP A 129 -3.06 -19.83 2.56
N VAL A 130 -3.56 -20.07 1.35
CA VAL A 130 -2.83 -19.81 0.11
C VAL A 130 -3.56 -18.72 -0.66
N VAL A 131 -2.86 -17.63 -0.96
CA VAL A 131 -3.40 -16.51 -1.75
C VAL A 131 -2.72 -16.46 -3.11
N LYS A 132 -3.45 -16.01 -4.13
CA LYS A 132 -2.90 -15.76 -5.45
C LYS A 132 -2.63 -14.26 -5.60
N ALA A 133 -1.37 -13.86 -5.60
CA ALA A 133 -0.96 -12.47 -5.80
C ALA A 133 -1.33 -11.96 -7.21
N MET A 134 -1.27 -10.64 -7.40
CA MET A 134 -1.63 -9.96 -8.65
C MET A 134 -0.82 -10.45 -9.86
N ASP A 135 0.43 -10.87 -9.68
CA ASP A 135 1.28 -11.44 -10.75
C ASP A 135 0.97 -12.90 -11.08
N GLY A 136 0.03 -13.51 -10.35
CA GLY A 136 -0.36 -14.92 -10.51
C GLY A 136 0.39 -15.90 -9.62
N THR A 137 1.39 -15.46 -8.86
CA THR A 137 2.14 -16.29 -7.91
C THR A 137 1.24 -16.73 -6.75
N PHE A 138 1.32 -17.99 -6.35
CA PHE A 138 0.64 -18.50 -5.15
C PHE A 138 1.58 -18.36 -3.96
N ILE A 139 1.07 -17.74 -2.88
CA ILE A 139 1.80 -17.49 -1.65
C ILE A 139 1.11 -18.21 -0.50
N GLU A 140 1.82 -19.14 0.15
CA GLU A 140 1.37 -19.75 1.40
C GLU A 140 1.69 -18.80 2.57
N ILE A 141 0.71 -18.56 3.43
CA ILE A 141 0.82 -17.68 4.58
C ILE A 141 1.26 -18.50 5.78
N GLU A 142 2.53 -18.41 6.16
CA GLU A 142 3.03 -19.08 7.38
C GLU A 142 2.80 -18.23 8.64
N ASN A 143 2.86 -16.90 8.48
CA ASN A 143 2.76 -15.95 9.57
C ASN A 143 1.99 -14.71 9.12
N THR A 144 0.83 -14.43 9.73
CA THR A 144 0.01 -13.27 9.39
C THR A 144 0.59 -11.94 9.87
N ASP A 145 1.63 -11.95 10.72
CA ASP A 145 2.42 -10.77 11.14
C ASP A 145 3.52 -10.42 10.09
N ALA A 146 3.48 -11.05 8.93
CA ALA A 146 4.33 -10.76 7.78
C ALA A 146 3.52 -10.10 6.63
N GLU A 147 2.51 -9.35 6.96
CA GLU A 147 1.51 -8.74 6.07
C GLU A 147 2.12 -7.68 5.14
N GLY A 148 3.12 -6.92 5.61
CA GLY A 148 3.75 -5.85 4.84
C GLY A 148 4.33 -6.35 3.51
N ARG A 149 4.98 -7.51 3.50
CA ARG A 149 5.50 -8.12 2.27
C ARG A 149 4.41 -8.54 1.29
N LEU A 150 3.22 -8.88 1.79
CA LEU A 150 2.08 -9.26 0.96
C LEU A 150 1.50 -8.03 0.26
N THR A 151 1.32 -6.93 0.99
CA THR A 151 0.86 -5.67 0.39
C THR A 151 1.88 -5.14 -0.62
N LEU A 152 3.18 -5.23 -0.32
CA LEU A 152 4.25 -4.79 -1.22
C LEU A 152 4.35 -5.66 -2.48
N ALA A 153 4.06 -6.96 -2.42
CA ALA A 153 4.07 -7.84 -3.60
C ALA A 153 3.06 -7.36 -4.66
N ASP A 154 1.82 -7.10 -4.25
CA ASP A 154 0.79 -6.58 -5.16
C ASP A 154 1.09 -5.13 -5.59
N ALA A 155 1.61 -4.28 -4.69
CA ALA A 155 2.00 -2.91 -5.01
C ALA A 155 3.09 -2.85 -6.09
N ILE A 156 4.13 -3.67 -5.98
CA ILE A 156 5.21 -3.75 -6.96
C ILE A 156 4.67 -4.24 -8.30
N THR A 157 3.79 -5.24 -8.28
CA THR A 157 3.18 -5.77 -9.51
C THR A 157 2.31 -4.70 -10.19
N TYR A 158 1.52 -3.95 -9.43
CA TYR A 158 0.75 -2.83 -9.96
C TYR A 158 1.65 -1.75 -10.56
N ALA A 159 2.71 -1.33 -9.85
CA ALA A 159 3.65 -0.34 -10.35
C ALA A 159 4.30 -0.76 -11.67
N LYS A 160 4.66 -2.05 -11.83
CA LYS A 160 5.24 -2.61 -13.07
C LYS A 160 4.34 -2.46 -14.29
N THR A 161 3.02 -2.40 -14.13
CA THR A 161 2.09 -2.19 -15.26
C THR A 161 2.25 -0.82 -15.94
N PHE A 162 2.87 0.15 -15.26
CA PHE A 162 3.15 1.50 -15.77
C PHE A 162 4.54 1.64 -16.40
N ASN A 163 5.28 0.55 -16.56
CA ASN A 163 6.62 0.53 -17.13
C ASN A 163 7.59 1.55 -16.46
N PRO A 164 7.79 1.46 -15.14
CA PRO A 164 8.61 2.41 -14.37
C PRO A 164 10.08 2.33 -14.76
N LYS A 165 10.80 3.45 -14.58
CA LYS A 165 12.26 3.47 -14.71
C LYS A 165 12.94 2.74 -13.55
N TYR A 166 12.45 2.98 -12.34
CA TYR A 166 12.88 2.35 -11.08
C TYR A 166 11.68 2.18 -10.14
N ILE A 167 11.74 1.17 -9.27
CA ILE A 167 10.85 0.97 -8.13
C ILE A 167 11.72 0.85 -6.89
#